data_e824972c6a3a65b7983c305db77b71f7
#
_entry.id   e824972c6a3a65b7983c305db77b71f7
#
_cell.length_a   1.000
_cell.length_b   1.000
_cell.length_c   1.000
_cell.angle_alpha   90.00
_cell.angle_beta   90.00
_cell.angle_gamma   90.00
#
_symmetry.space_group_name_H-M   'P 1'
#
loop_
_entity.id
_entity.type
_entity.pdbx_description
1 polymer ?
#
loop_
_entity_poly.entity_id
_entity_poly.type
_entity_poly.pdbx_seq_one_letter_code
_entity_poly.pdbx_strand_id
1 'polypeptide(L)'
;MSNVDAECNECYVFRQAGLETRVKGLRVIKPRQMRRERATSTAALLVLGLGALFIACGSSRTPPAPAGTESRSEGSSDSLPLRVLTDVALSGGTTRFDYQSLDGSSGRLYIAHLGSDVMTVFDINKQTVVGDVKDLKRVHGVLAVPELHRIYASATGANELAVIDDQSLGVVARVPAGDYPDGIAYASKEKKIYVSDLHGKSDTVIDAKTNQRLTTIPLGGGAGNSQYDSLSDRIYVTVDGREELVEIDPNTDQVVARYPLTGCKGSHGLLIDSERRLAFAACEDNSKLIVLDLESKKVTATVSVGSDPDVLAFDSGLRRLYVSAESGIVSVFDELDRGLQKIGAGFFAANAHSVAVDSNTHRVYFPLQNINGKPVLRIAVPPGFAQKQN
;
A
#
# COMPACT_ATOMS: atom_id res chain seq x y z
N MET A 1 -28.90 22.52 -22.38
CA MET A 1 -29.23 22.71 -20.97
C MET A 1 -29.46 21.34 -20.40
N SER A 2 -28.42 20.72 -19.91
CA SER A 2 -28.47 19.42 -19.23
C SER A 2 -27.42 19.47 -18.13
N ASN A 3 -27.90 19.34 -16.91
CA ASN A 3 -27.13 19.29 -15.68
C ASN A 3 -26.15 18.10 -15.73
N VAL A 4 -24.92 18.37 -15.41
CA VAL A 4 -23.92 17.34 -15.07
C VAL A 4 -23.87 17.33 -13.55
N ASP A 5 -24.50 16.30 -12.96
CA ASP A 5 -24.38 16.01 -11.54
C ASP A 5 -23.00 15.39 -11.30
N ALA A 6 -22.18 16.09 -10.56
CA ALA A 6 -20.93 15.59 -10.01
C ALA A 6 -21.29 14.76 -8.77
N GLU A 7 -21.24 13.45 -8.87
CA GLU A 7 -21.30 12.55 -7.71
C GLU A 7 -20.01 12.67 -6.91
N CYS A 8 -20.15 13.23 -5.74
CA CYS A 8 -19.13 13.28 -4.70
C CYS A 8 -19.11 11.93 -3.99
N ASN A 9 -17.98 11.25 -4.00
CA ASN A 9 -17.79 9.98 -3.29
C ASN A 9 -17.93 10.17 -1.78
N GLU A 10 -18.87 9.44 -1.25
CA GLU A 10 -19.13 8.95 0.10
C GLU A 10 -18.57 9.71 1.31
N CYS A 11 -19.32 10.74 1.72
CA CYS A 11 -19.37 11.14 3.13
C CYS A 11 -20.37 10.20 3.85
N TYR A 12 -19.89 9.29 4.68
CA TYR A 12 -20.75 8.46 5.54
C TYR A 12 -21.40 9.29 6.63
N VAL A 13 -22.69 9.53 6.49
CA VAL A 13 -23.55 10.04 7.57
C VAL A 13 -24.22 8.87 8.25
N PHE A 14 -23.85 8.56 9.48
CA PHE A 14 -24.54 7.59 10.33
C PHE A 14 -25.98 8.06 10.60
N ARG A 15 -26.98 7.32 10.10
CA ARG A 15 -28.34 7.33 10.62
C ARG A 15 -28.53 6.12 11.55
N GLN A 16 -28.60 6.40 12.84
CA GLN A 16 -29.07 5.43 13.82
C GLN A 16 -30.61 5.25 13.64
N ALA A 17 -31.02 4.02 13.44
CA ALA A 17 -32.43 3.61 13.53
C ALA A 17 -32.86 3.57 15.01
N GLY A 18 -34.02 4.12 15.28
CA GLY A 18 -34.51 4.37 16.63
C GLY A 18 -34.91 3.14 17.43
N LEU A 19 -34.67 3.23 18.71
CA LEU A 19 -35.46 2.59 19.77
C LEU A 19 -35.89 3.67 20.75
N GLU A 20 -37.17 4.01 20.77
CA GLU A 20 -37.77 4.87 21.79
C GLU A 20 -37.87 4.11 23.12
N THR A 21 -37.09 4.55 24.12
CA THR A 21 -37.40 4.28 25.52
C THR A 21 -37.54 5.61 26.25
N ARG A 22 -38.75 5.92 26.69
CA ARG A 22 -39.14 7.08 27.50
C ARG A 22 -38.48 6.99 28.86
N VAL A 23 -37.56 7.91 29.17
CA VAL A 23 -37.17 8.20 30.54
C VAL A 23 -37.45 9.68 30.80
N LYS A 24 -38.28 9.96 31.81
CA LYS A 24 -38.61 11.30 32.27
C LYS A 24 -37.47 11.88 33.11
N GLY A 25 -37.10 13.11 32.79
CA GLY A 25 -36.58 14.10 33.72
C GLY A 25 -35.06 14.15 33.86
N LEU A 26 -34.39 15.02 33.11
CA LEU A 26 -33.18 15.72 33.57
C LEU A 26 -33.11 17.10 32.89
N ARG A 27 -32.81 18.11 33.74
CA ARG A 27 -32.74 19.54 33.35
C ARG A 27 -31.58 19.80 32.42
N VAL A 28 -31.88 20.53 31.34
CA VAL A 28 -30.88 21.06 30.36
C VAL A 28 -30.17 22.26 30.99
N ILE A 29 -28.87 22.16 31.19
CA ILE A 29 -27.99 23.28 31.49
C ILE A 29 -27.37 23.77 30.17
N LYS A 30 -27.66 25.03 29.81
CA LYS A 30 -27.08 25.70 28.62
C LYS A 30 -25.59 26.01 28.83
N PRO A 31 -24.68 25.80 27.86
CA PRO A 31 -23.30 26.27 27.97
C PRO A 31 -23.22 27.78 27.73
N ARG A 32 -22.49 28.47 28.62
CA ARG A 32 -22.11 29.88 28.52
C ARG A 32 -21.15 30.08 27.34
N GLN A 33 -21.43 31.12 26.51
CA GLN A 33 -20.51 31.69 25.56
C GLN A 33 -19.29 32.29 26.29
N MET A 34 -18.09 31.83 25.97
CA MET A 34 -16.84 32.51 26.30
C MET A 34 -16.50 33.55 25.21
N ARG A 35 -16.48 34.80 25.62
CA ARG A 35 -15.97 35.94 24.85
C ARG A 35 -14.47 35.77 24.61
N ARG A 36 -14.06 35.91 23.36
CA ARG A 36 -12.65 36.13 23.00
C ARG A 36 -12.30 37.59 23.25
N GLU A 37 -11.40 37.85 24.16
CA GLU A 37 -10.70 39.13 24.28
C GLU A 37 -9.48 39.14 23.36
N ARG A 38 -9.42 40.17 22.53
CA ARG A 38 -8.25 40.53 21.72
C ARG A 38 -7.32 41.38 22.58
N ALA A 39 -6.09 40.93 22.78
CA ALA A 39 -5.03 41.80 23.27
C ALA A 39 -4.22 42.32 22.09
N THR A 40 -4.31 43.62 21.84
CA THR A 40 -3.42 44.41 21.02
C THR A 40 -2.28 44.89 21.89
N SER A 41 -1.06 44.73 21.45
CA SER A 41 0.10 45.44 22.03
C SER A 41 1.00 45.95 20.93
N THR A 42 1.04 47.27 20.87
CA THR A 42 1.88 48.18 20.09
C THR A 42 3.09 48.59 20.91
N ALA A 43 4.27 48.70 20.33
CA ALA A 43 5.35 49.65 20.64
C ALA A 43 6.57 49.23 19.81
N ALA A 44 7.01 49.92 18.87
CA ALA A 44 7.60 51.30 18.75
C ALA A 44 9.12 51.27 19.09
N LEU A 45 9.85 51.48 18.04
CA LEU A 45 10.79 52.55 17.69
C LEU A 45 12.25 52.55 18.24
N LEU A 46 13.11 52.81 17.28
CA LEU A 46 14.36 53.62 17.24
C LEU A 46 15.66 52.96 17.79
N VAL A 47 16.75 53.03 17.03
CA VAL A 47 17.69 54.16 16.89
C VAL A 47 18.78 53.85 15.85
N LEU A 48 19.11 54.87 15.11
CA LEU A 48 20.20 55.16 14.20
C LEU A 48 21.63 54.94 14.76
N GLY A 49 22.54 54.52 13.87
CA GLY A 49 23.98 54.63 14.11
C GLY A 49 24.77 54.68 12.79
N LEU A 50 25.27 55.88 12.49
CA LEU A 50 26.21 56.18 11.39
C LEU A 50 27.60 55.59 11.64
N GLY A 51 28.29 55.33 10.54
CA GLY A 51 29.73 55.59 10.58
C GLY A 51 30.65 54.64 9.83
N ALA A 52 31.17 55.17 8.81
CA ALA A 52 32.54 55.29 8.31
C ALA A 52 32.95 54.41 7.12
N LEU A 53 33.15 55.15 6.07
CA LEU A 53 33.82 54.84 4.81
C LEU A 53 35.31 54.70 5.02
N PHE A 54 35.92 53.58 4.63
CA PHE A 54 37.36 53.49 4.36
C PHE A 54 37.59 52.88 2.97
N ILE A 55 38.11 53.73 2.07
CA ILE A 55 38.65 53.34 0.78
C ILE A 55 40.12 52.97 0.97
N ALA A 56 40.49 51.75 0.64
CA ALA A 56 41.87 51.33 0.47
C ALA A 56 42.01 50.59 -0.87
N CYS A 57 42.72 51.23 -1.82
CA CYS A 57 43.21 50.64 -3.03
C CYS A 57 44.35 49.66 -2.70
N GLY A 58 44.18 48.38 -3.04
CA GLY A 58 45.24 47.39 -2.99
C GLY A 58 45.15 46.44 -4.16
N SER A 59 46.15 46.48 -5.02
CA SER A 59 46.30 45.66 -6.22
C SER A 59 46.34 44.17 -5.92
N SER A 60 45.40 43.41 -6.49
CA SER A 60 45.30 41.96 -6.35
C SER A 60 46.12 41.24 -7.41
N ARG A 61 47.01 40.36 -7.00
CA ARG A 61 47.51 39.25 -7.78
C ARG A 61 46.57 38.06 -7.58
N THR A 62 45.97 37.58 -8.66
CA THR A 62 45.11 36.40 -8.70
C THR A 62 45.97 35.14 -8.64
N PRO A 63 45.74 34.21 -7.70
CA PRO A 63 46.34 32.86 -7.77
C PRO A 63 45.56 32.01 -8.79
N PRO A 64 46.18 31.00 -9.41
CA PRO A 64 45.49 30.11 -10.35
C PRO A 64 44.45 29.27 -9.63
N ALA A 65 43.29 29.09 -10.32
CA ALA A 65 42.17 28.27 -9.87
C ALA A 65 42.60 26.80 -9.68
N PRO A 66 42.14 26.13 -8.63
CA PRO A 66 42.31 24.69 -8.51
C PRO A 66 41.39 24.02 -9.56
N ALA A 67 41.92 22.94 -10.15
CA ALA A 67 41.24 22.10 -11.10
C ALA A 67 39.83 21.68 -10.60
N GLY A 68 38.82 21.92 -11.44
CA GLY A 68 37.46 21.64 -11.10
C GLY A 68 37.27 20.17 -10.75
N THR A 69 36.83 19.94 -9.54
CA THR A 69 36.14 18.72 -9.19
C THR A 69 34.75 18.86 -9.87
N GLU A 70 34.55 18.09 -10.92
CA GLU A 70 33.22 17.91 -11.47
C GLU A 70 32.31 17.40 -10.36
N SER A 71 31.52 18.27 -9.79
CA SER A 71 30.40 17.89 -8.97
C SER A 71 29.44 17.13 -9.91
N ARG A 72 29.44 15.82 -9.78
CA ARG A 72 28.36 14.99 -10.29
C ARG A 72 27.06 15.59 -9.74
N SER A 73 26.34 16.30 -10.57
CA SER A 73 24.97 16.69 -10.27
C SER A 73 24.20 15.40 -10.03
N GLU A 74 23.78 15.17 -8.80
CA GLU A 74 22.74 14.21 -8.50
C GLU A 74 21.51 14.63 -9.30
N GLY A 75 21.33 14.03 -10.46
CA GLY A 75 20.14 14.17 -11.26
C GLY A 75 18.98 13.58 -10.48
N SER A 76 18.18 14.41 -9.83
CA SER A 76 16.85 14.02 -9.44
C SER A 76 16.08 13.73 -10.72
N SER A 77 15.91 12.46 -11.08
CA SER A 77 15.06 12.11 -12.20
C SER A 77 13.61 12.29 -11.75
N ASP A 78 13.03 13.44 -12.03
CA ASP A 78 11.60 13.73 -11.79
C ASP A 78 10.67 12.91 -12.71
N SER A 79 11.22 11.95 -13.46
CA SER A 79 10.47 11.10 -14.37
C SER A 79 10.33 9.68 -13.83
N LEU A 80 9.14 9.12 -14.01
CA LEU A 80 8.86 7.71 -13.67
C LEU A 80 9.72 6.79 -14.55
N PRO A 81 10.61 5.95 -13.98
CA PRO A 81 11.48 5.07 -14.73
C PRO A 81 10.76 3.77 -15.16
N LEU A 82 9.65 3.93 -15.86
CA LEU A 82 8.84 2.84 -16.42
C LEU A 82 8.47 3.16 -17.86
N ARG A 83 8.61 2.18 -18.74
CA ARG A 83 8.15 2.23 -20.12
C ARG A 83 6.97 1.29 -20.30
N VAL A 84 5.84 1.83 -20.72
CA VAL A 84 4.65 1.03 -21.05
C VAL A 84 4.93 0.15 -22.28
N LEU A 85 4.62 -1.13 -22.17
CA LEU A 85 4.70 -2.10 -23.27
C LEU A 85 3.36 -2.22 -23.99
N THR A 86 2.28 -2.43 -23.24
CA THR A 86 0.94 -2.65 -23.78
C THR A 86 -0.12 -2.45 -22.71
N ASP A 87 -1.34 -2.20 -23.15
CA ASP A 87 -2.56 -2.26 -22.37
C ASP A 87 -3.40 -3.44 -22.88
N VAL A 88 -3.74 -4.38 -21.99
CA VAL A 88 -4.60 -5.52 -22.32
C VAL A 88 -5.96 -5.29 -21.65
N ALA A 89 -7.05 -5.38 -22.43
CA ALA A 89 -8.39 -5.21 -21.89
C ALA A 89 -8.70 -6.27 -20.81
N LEU A 90 -9.24 -5.82 -19.67
CA LEU A 90 -9.78 -6.68 -18.64
C LEU A 90 -11.30 -6.78 -18.74
N SER A 91 -11.86 -7.81 -18.11
CA SER A 91 -13.30 -7.99 -17.98
C SER A 91 -13.89 -7.08 -16.90
N GLY A 92 -15.21 -6.92 -16.89
CA GLY A 92 -15.95 -6.13 -15.91
C GLY A 92 -16.13 -4.67 -16.29
N GLY A 93 -16.56 -3.86 -15.32
CA GLY A 93 -16.82 -2.43 -15.49
C GLY A 93 -15.58 -1.57 -15.26
N THR A 94 -15.69 -0.25 -15.52
CA THR A 94 -14.66 0.74 -15.22
C THR A 94 -14.68 1.10 -13.73
N THR A 95 -14.48 0.11 -12.89
CA THR A 95 -14.56 0.19 -11.44
C THR A 95 -13.22 -0.17 -10.78
N ARG A 96 -13.08 0.08 -9.46
CA ARG A 96 -11.86 -0.10 -8.69
C ARG A 96 -11.33 -1.54 -8.76
N PHE A 97 -10.04 -1.68 -8.99
CA PHE A 97 -9.24 -2.87 -8.72
C PHE A 97 -8.63 -2.76 -7.32
N ASP A 98 -8.01 -3.83 -6.86
CA ASP A 98 -7.28 -3.86 -5.61
C ASP A 98 -6.08 -4.83 -5.70
N TYR A 99 -5.74 -5.58 -4.64
CA TYR A 99 -4.53 -6.40 -4.61
C TYR A 99 -4.41 -7.39 -5.76
N GLN A 100 -3.17 -7.76 -6.02
CA GLN A 100 -2.79 -8.75 -7.02
C GLN A 100 -1.89 -9.81 -6.40
N SER A 101 -1.94 -11.02 -6.94
CA SER A 101 -1.02 -12.10 -6.59
C SER A 101 -0.52 -12.81 -7.84
N LEU A 102 0.80 -12.85 -8.03
CA LEU A 102 1.43 -13.55 -9.14
C LEU A 102 1.89 -14.94 -8.70
N ASP A 103 1.40 -15.97 -9.36
CA ASP A 103 1.99 -17.29 -9.34
C ASP A 103 2.99 -17.44 -10.49
N GLY A 104 4.27 -17.25 -10.19
CA GLY A 104 5.33 -17.38 -11.19
C GLY A 104 5.51 -18.81 -11.73
N SER A 105 5.03 -19.84 -11.03
CA SER A 105 5.16 -21.24 -11.47
C SER A 105 4.17 -21.58 -12.59
N SER A 106 2.94 -21.10 -12.50
CA SER A 106 1.92 -21.28 -13.54
C SER A 106 1.89 -20.13 -14.57
N GLY A 107 2.53 -19.01 -14.26
CA GLY A 107 2.44 -17.78 -15.05
C GLY A 107 1.06 -17.14 -14.98
N ARG A 108 0.34 -17.29 -13.88
CA ARG A 108 -0.96 -16.67 -13.65
C ARG A 108 -0.89 -15.51 -12.68
N LEU A 109 -1.47 -14.38 -13.07
CA LEU A 109 -1.69 -13.23 -12.23
C LEU A 109 -3.18 -13.18 -11.86
N TYR A 110 -3.45 -13.17 -10.56
CA TYR A 110 -4.77 -13.05 -9.98
C TYR A 110 -4.98 -11.60 -9.55
N ILE A 111 -6.09 -11.00 -9.97
CA ILE A 111 -6.35 -9.56 -9.82
C ILE A 111 -7.71 -9.37 -9.17
N ALA A 112 -7.76 -8.75 -8.00
CA ALA A 112 -9.00 -8.34 -7.37
C ALA A 112 -9.63 -7.19 -8.16
N HIS A 113 -10.83 -7.40 -8.74
CA HIS A 113 -11.64 -6.36 -9.35
C HIS A 113 -12.78 -6.01 -8.39
N LEU A 114 -12.41 -5.26 -7.36
CA LEU A 114 -13.25 -4.94 -6.19
C LEU A 114 -14.64 -4.43 -6.58
N GLY A 115 -14.68 -3.43 -7.45
CA GLY A 115 -15.95 -2.79 -7.82
C GLY A 115 -16.82 -3.62 -8.77
N SER A 116 -16.34 -4.79 -9.23
CA SER A 116 -17.09 -5.72 -10.07
C SER A 116 -17.41 -7.05 -9.39
N ASP A 117 -17.01 -7.21 -8.11
CA ASP A 117 -17.22 -8.44 -7.32
C ASP A 117 -16.58 -9.70 -7.97
N VAL A 118 -15.45 -9.53 -8.68
CA VAL A 118 -14.78 -10.63 -9.38
C VAL A 118 -13.27 -10.64 -9.12
N MET A 119 -12.65 -11.81 -9.18
CA MET A 119 -11.21 -11.96 -9.33
C MET A 119 -10.92 -12.35 -10.77
N THR A 120 -10.18 -11.52 -11.49
CA THR A 120 -9.75 -11.82 -12.86
C THR A 120 -8.46 -12.63 -12.84
N VAL A 121 -8.39 -13.66 -13.67
CA VAL A 121 -7.21 -14.51 -13.85
C VAL A 121 -6.58 -14.20 -15.20
N PHE A 122 -5.32 -13.81 -15.19
CA PHE A 122 -4.57 -13.37 -16.36
C PHE A 122 -3.34 -14.27 -16.58
N ASP A 123 -3.14 -14.76 -17.82
CA ASP A 123 -1.95 -15.48 -18.23
C ASP A 123 -0.88 -14.48 -18.68
N ILE A 124 0.20 -14.34 -17.92
CA ILE A 124 1.26 -13.35 -18.20
C ILE A 124 2.12 -13.72 -19.40
N ASN A 125 2.15 -14.99 -19.79
CA ASN A 125 2.92 -15.47 -20.95
C ASN A 125 2.17 -15.21 -22.25
N LYS A 126 0.85 -15.53 -22.27
CA LYS A 126 -0.02 -15.29 -23.42
C LYS A 126 -0.54 -13.87 -23.49
N GLN A 127 -0.46 -13.12 -22.38
CA GLN A 127 -1.02 -11.78 -22.22
C GLN A 127 -2.53 -11.74 -22.51
N THR A 128 -3.26 -12.68 -21.93
CA THR A 128 -4.71 -12.81 -22.11
C THR A 128 -5.41 -13.12 -20.78
N VAL A 129 -6.66 -12.66 -20.66
CA VAL A 129 -7.56 -13.09 -19.58
C VAL A 129 -7.89 -14.57 -19.77
N VAL A 130 -7.69 -15.37 -18.73
CA VAL A 130 -8.04 -16.80 -18.69
C VAL A 130 -9.49 -16.98 -18.30
N GLY A 131 -9.98 -16.20 -17.35
CA GLY A 131 -11.34 -16.26 -16.82
C GLY A 131 -11.51 -15.38 -15.59
N ASP A 132 -12.74 -15.37 -15.07
CA ASP A 132 -13.13 -14.64 -13.88
C ASP A 132 -13.77 -15.57 -12.85
N VAL A 133 -13.39 -15.41 -11.59
CA VAL A 133 -14.10 -15.98 -10.45
C VAL A 133 -15.08 -14.94 -9.95
N LYS A 134 -16.38 -15.27 -10.00
CA LYS A 134 -17.49 -14.35 -9.69
C LYS A 134 -17.98 -14.50 -8.24
N ASP A 135 -18.86 -13.59 -7.84
CA ASP A 135 -19.52 -13.58 -6.52
C ASP A 135 -18.54 -13.44 -5.34
N LEU A 136 -17.45 -12.73 -5.56
CA LEU A 136 -16.51 -12.31 -4.54
C LEU A 136 -16.82 -10.87 -4.12
N LYS A 137 -17.81 -10.71 -3.25
CA LYS A 137 -18.34 -9.40 -2.86
C LYS A 137 -17.27 -8.44 -2.38
N ARG A 138 -17.05 -7.35 -3.15
CA ARG A 138 -16.02 -6.34 -2.85
C ARG A 138 -14.66 -6.98 -2.53
N VAL A 139 -14.17 -7.85 -3.39
CA VAL A 139 -12.89 -8.54 -3.19
C VAL A 139 -11.73 -7.54 -3.12
N HIS A 140 -10.99 -7.55 -2.01
CA HIS A 140 -9.76 -6.76 -1.82
C HIS A 140 -8.53 -7.63 -1.99
N GLY A 141 -8.19 -8.44 -0.99
CA GLY A 141 -7.02 -9.30 -1.00
C GLY A 141 -7.18 -10.51 -1.92
N VAL A 142 -6.09 -10.86 -2.59
CA VAL A 142 -5.95 -12.14 -3.29
C VAL A 142 -4.56 -12.71 -3.01
N LEU A 143 -4.47 -14.01 -2.77
CA LEU A 143 -3.21 -14.71 -2.53
C LEU A 143 -3.22 -16.09 -3.20
N ALA A 144 -2.32 -16.30 -4.15
CA ALA A 144 -2.07 -17.63 -4.71
C ALA A 144 -1.13 -18.42 -3.79
N VAL A 145 -1.49 -19.67 -3.50
CA VAL A 145 -0.67 -20.62 -2.76
C VAL A 145 -0.52 -21.89 -3.61
N PRO A 146 0.46 -21.91 -4.55
CA PRO A 146 0.61 -22.99 -5.54
C PRO A 146 0.80 -24.36 -4.92
N GLU A 147 1.51 -24.45 -3.79
CA GLU A 147 1.75 -25.75 -3.11
C GLU A 147 0.48 -26.40 -2.54
N LEU A 148 -0.59 -25.61 -2.38
CA LEU A 148 -1.90 -26.11 -1.95
C LEU A 148 -2.89 -26.25 -3.12
N HIS A 149 -2.52 -25.81 -4.32
CA HIS A 149 -3.43 -25.63 -5.45
C HIS A 149 -4.64 -24.77 -5.08
N ARG A 150 -4.39 -23.64 -4.40
CA ARG A 150 -5.44 -22.74 -3.89
C ARG A 150 -5.11 -21.30 -4.15
N ILE A 151 -6.19 -20.54 -4.36
CA ILE A 151 -6.19 -19.08 -4.30
C ILE A 151 -7.13 -18.70 -3.17
N TYR A 152 -6.70 -17.77 -2.35
CA TYR A 152 -7.49 -17.18 -1.28
C TYR A 152 -7.89 -15.76 -1.68
N ALA A 153 -9.14 -15.39 -1.42
CA ALA A 153 -9.66 -14.08 -1.75
C ALA A 153 -10.52 -13.53 -0.59
N SER A 154 -10.18 -12.35 -0.08
CA SER A 154 -10.99 -11.67 0.93
C SER A 154 -12.19 -11.01 0.28
N ALA A 155 -13.37 -11.61 0.43
CA ALA A 155 -14.63 -11.06 -0.03
C ALA A 155 -15.21 -10.12 1.05
N THR A 156 -14.66 -8.92 1.11
CA THR A 156 -14.86 -7.93 2.17
C THR A 156 -16.34 -7.56 2.35
N GLY A 157 -17.09 -7.45 1.25
CA GLY A 157 -18.51 -7.15 1.30
C GLY A 157 -19.37 -8.27 1.91
N ALA A 158 -18.80 -9.45 2.13
CA ALA A 158 -19.46 -10.60 2.76
C ALA A 158 -18.81 -10.99 4.11
N ASN A 159 -17.71 -10.30 4.52
CA ASN A 159 -16.92 -10.66 5.69
C ASN A 159 -16.48 -12.13 5.68
N GLU A 160 -15.96 -12.59 4.54
CA GLU A 160 -15.52 -13.98 4.36
C GLU A 160 -14.22 -14.06 3.56
N LEU A 161 -13.50 -15.17 3.76
CA LEU A 161 -12.42 -15.62 2.89
C LEU A 161 -12.96 -16.68 1.94
N ALA A 162 -12.92 -16.43 0.63
CA ALA A 162 -13.19 -17.42 -0.38
C ALA A 162 -11.93 -18.25 -0.67
N VAL A 163 -12.08 -19.57 -0.71
CA VAL A 163 -11.03 -20.52 -1.08
C VAL A 163 -11.36 -21.05 -2.47
N ILE A 164 -10.44 -20.91 -3.41
CA ILE A 164 -10.66 -21.17 -4.82
C ILE A 164 -9.65 -22.22 -5.28
N ASP A 165 -10.09 -23.17 -6.07
CA ASP A 165 -9.22 -24.15 -6.72
C ASP A 165 -8.52 -23.51 -7.93
N ASP A 166 -7.19 -23.62 -8.01
CA ASP A 166 -6.38 -22.92 -9.02
C ASP A 166 -6.53 -23.47 -10.45
N GLN A 167 -7.04 -24.70 -10.59
CA GLN A 167 -7.23 -25.33 -11.90
C GLN A 167 -8.62 -25.07 -12.46
N SER A 168 -9.66 -25.36 -11.67
CA SER A 168 -11.05 -25.21 -12.09
C SER A 168 -11.56 -23.79 -11.95
N LEU A 169 -10.89 -22.94 -11.19
CA LEU A 169 -11.33 -21.60 -10.78
C LEU A 169 -12.68 -21.62 -10.04
N GLY A 170 -13.04 -22.77 -9.47
CA GLY A 170 -14.24 -22.95 -8.66
C GLY A 170 -14.01 -22.56 -7.19
N VAL A 171 -14.98 -21.88 -6.58
CA VAL A 171 -14.95 -21.63 -5.12
C VAL A 171 -15.27 -22.95 -4.41
N VAL A 172 -14.31 -23.46 -3.62
CA VAL A 172 -14.42 -24.73 -2.90
C VAL A 172 -14.83 -24.55 -1.45
N ALA A 173 -14.60 -23.37 -0.86
CA ALA A 173 -15.05 -23.04 0.49
C ALA A 173 -15.24 -21.54 0.65
N ARG A 174 -16.07 -21.14 1.62
CA ARG A 174 -16.22 -19.79 2.13
C ARG A 174 -16.12 -19.85 3.64
N VAL A 175 -15.16 -19.12 4.19
CA VAL A 175 -14.84 -19.16 5.61
C VAL A 175 -15.14 -17.79 6.22
N PRO A 176 -15.96 -17.71 7.28
CA PRO A 176 -16.20 -16.43 7.95
C PRO A 176 -14.90 -15.79 8.44
N ALA A 177 -14.62 -14.58 8.03
CA ALA A 177 -13.54 -13.72 8.52
C ALA A 177 -14.05 -12.70 9.55
N GLY A 178 -13.25 -11.70 9.91
CA GLY A 178 -13.69 -10.60 10.74
C GLY A 178 -14.42 -9.51 9.95
N ASP A 179 -14.55 -8.31 10.56
CA ASP A 179 -15.17 -7.17 9.88
C ASP A 179 -14.16 -6.49 8.96
N TYR A 180 -14.52 -6.38 7.70
CA TYR A 180 -13.70 -5.84 6.61
C TYR A 180 -12.38 -6.62 6.40
N PRO A 181 -12.44 -7.91 5.96
CA PRO A 181 -11.27 -8.68 5.62
C PRO A 181 -10.57 -8.09 4.38
N ASP A 182 -9.25 -7.91 4.46
CA ASP A 182 -8.44 -7.18 3.47
C ASP A 182 -7.20 -8.00 3.06
N GLY A 183 -6.02 -7.70 3.58
CA GLY A 183 -4.78 -8.39 3.27
C GLY A 183 -4.78 -9.86 3.70
N ILE A 184 -3.99 -10.68 3.00
CA ILE A 184 -3.92 -12.13 3.25
C ILE A 184 -2.45 -12.55 3.29
N ALA A 185 -2.06 -13.31 4.31
CA ALA A 185 -0.75 -13.96 4.40
C ALA A 185 -0.88 -15.46 4.63
N TYR A 186 0.11 -16.22 4.17
CA TYR A 186 0.18 -17.67 4.35
C TYR A 186 1.43 -18.07 5.09
N ALA A 187 1.29 -18.57 6.32
CA ALA A 187 2.34 -19.19 7.10
C ALA A 187 2.56 -20.62 6.60
N SER A 188 3.56 -20.81 5.74
CA SER A 188 3.73 -22.06 5.00
C SER A 188 4.13 -23.25 5.87
N LYS A 189 4.82 -23.03 7.00
CA LYS A 189 5.18 -24.11 7.93
C LYS A 189 3.96 -24.65 8.68
N GLU A 190 3.16 -23.77 9.24
CA GLU A 190 1.98 -24.10 10.05
C GLU A 190 0.76 -24.42 9.21
N LYS A 191 0.81 -24.12 7.88
CA LYS A 191 -0.31 -24.25 6.94
C LYS A 191 -1.53 -23.44 7.41
N LYS A 192 -1.26 -22.17 7.80
CA LYS A 192 -2.29 -21.23 8.27
C LYS A 192 -2.40 -20.02 7.37
N ILE A 193 -3.62 -19.57 7.13
CA ILE A 193 -3.91 -18.31 6.46
C ILE A 193 -4.25 -17.26 7.54
N TYR A 194 -3.66 -16.09 7.42
CA TYR A 194 -3.92 -14.90 8.22
C TYR A 194 -4.63 -13.88 7.34
N VAL A 195 -5.76 -13.37 7.80
CA VAL A 195 -6.56 -12.38 7.09
C VAL A 195 -6.67 -11.15 7.98
N SER A 196 -6.16 -10.02 7.49
CA SER A 196 -6.30 -8.75 8.20
C SER A 196 -7.74 -8.26 8.14
N ASP A 197 -8.33 -7.99 9.30
CA ASP A 197 -9.69 -7.48 9.45
C ASP A 197 -9.62 -5.99 9.85
N LEU A 198 -9.67 -5.09 8.88
CA LEU A 198 -9.39 -3.66 9.09
C LEU A 198 -10.32 -3.05 10.14
N HIS A 199 -11.64 -3.18 9.97
CA HIS A 199 -12.61 -2.66 10.92
C HIS A 199 -12.76 -3.56 12.16
N GLY A 200 -12.49 -4.86 12.00
CA GLY A 200 -12.43 -5.83 13.10
C GLY A 200 -11.26 -5.60 14.06
N LYS A 201 -10.23 -4.84 13.64
CA LYS A 201 -9.02 -4.56 14.41
C LYS A 201 -8.32 -5.81 14.89
N SER A 202 -8.27 -6.81 14.03
CA SER A 202 -7.81 -8.15 14.32
C SER A 202 -7.26 -8.84 13.08
N ASP A 203 -6.55 -9.94 13.26
CA ASP A 203 -6.30 -10.95 12.22
C ASP A 203 -7.15 -12.19 12.48
N THR A 204 -7.86 -12.67 11.47
CA THR A 204 -8.50 -13.97 11.48
C THR A 204 -7.53 -15.05 11.01
N VAL A 205 -7.39 -16.13 11.79
CA VAL A 205 -6.53 -17.27 11.49
C VAL A 205 -7.36 -18.46 11.01
N ILE A 206 -6.98 -19.03 9.87
CA ILE A 206 -7.70 -20.13 9.21
C ILE A 206 -6.71 -21.26 8.92
N ASP A 207 -7.10 -22.51 9.22
CA ASP A 207 -6.35 -23.70 8.82
C ASP A 207 -6.49 -23.91 7.31
N ALA A 208 -5.37 -23.87 6.59
CA ALA A 208 -5.36 -23.95 5.13
C ALA A 208 -5.69 -25.36 4.58
N LYS A 209 -5.63 -26.41 5.40
CA LYS A 209 -5.95 -27.79 4.99
C LYS A 209 -7.43 -28.07 5.14
N THR A 210 -8.02 -27.61 6.24
CA THR A 210 -9.42 -27.89 6.59
C THR A 210 -10.38 -26.78 6.21
N ASN A 211 -9.87 -25.60 5.88
CA ASN A 211 -10.63 -24.36 5.64
C ASN A 211 -11.50 -23.98 6.87
N GLN A 212 -11.01 -24.23 8.08
CA GLN A 212 -11.70 -23.90 9.31
C GLN A 212 -11.05 -22.69 9.97
N ARG A 213 -11.86 -21.74 10.44
CA ARG A 213 -11.39 -20.66 11.29
C ARG A 213 -10.90 -21.23 12.63
N LEU A 214 -9.66 -20.93 12.97
CA LEU A 214 -9.02 -21.39 14.21
C LEU A 214 -9.21 -20.40 15.34
N THR A 215 -8.89 -19.13 15.09
CA THR A 215 -8.93 -18.08 16.12
C THR A 215 -9.00 -16.69 15.47
N THR A 216 -9.07 -15.68 16.31
CA THR A 216 -8.92 -14.26 15.95
C THR A 216 -7.94 -13.62 16.92
N ILE A 217 -6.98 -12.87 16.36
CA ILE A 217 -5.92 -12.20 17.12
C ILE A 217 -6.25 -10.71 17.21
N PRO A 218 -6.61 -10.17 18.37
CA PRO A 218 -6.91 -8.74 18.52
C PRO A 218 -5.61 -7.91 18.40
N LEU A 219 -5.61 -6.91 17.52
CA LEU A 219 -4.46 -6.04 17.26
C LEU A 219 -4.59 -4.69 17.96
N GLY A 220 -5.83 -4.25 18.23
CA GLY A 220 -6.10 -3.01 18.96
C GLY A 220 -6.12 -1.74 18.11
N GLY A 221 -5.93 -1.86 16.81
CA GLY A 221 -6.09 -0.84 15.76
C GLY A 221 -6.47 -1.53 14.47
N GLY A 222 -6.76 -0.79 13.39
CA GLY A 222 -7.12 -1.34 12.09
C GLY A 222 -5.99 -2.22 11.54
N ALA A 223 -6.30 -3.48 11.22
CA ALA A 223 -5.34 -4.35 10.55
C ALA A 223 -5.24 -3.93 9.08
N GLY A 224 -4.09 -3.38 8.68
CA GLY A 224 -3.82 -3.00 7.31
C GLY A 224 -3.49 -4.22 6.47
N ASN A 225 -2.21 -4.49 6.23
CA ASN A 225 -1.79 -5.66 5.46
C ASN A 225 -0.98 -6.63 6.33
N SER A 226 -1.20 -7.94 6.11
CA SER A 226 -0.46 -9.02 6.75
C SER A 226 0.52 -9.67 5.78
N GLN A 227 1.76 -9.91 6.22
CA GLN A 227 2.82 -10.53 5.42
C GLN A 227 3.54 -11.63 6.21
N TYR A 228 3.86 -12.74 5.54
CA TYR A 228 4.66 -13.81 6.13
C TYR A 228 6.13 -13.66 5.79
N ASP A 229 6.97 -13.66 6.79
CA ASP A 229 8.41 -13.77 6.66
C ASP A 229 8.85 -15.23 6.88
N SER A 230 9.16 -15.90 5.79
CA SER A 230 9.53 -17.32 5.82
C SER A 230 10.89 -17.58 6.48
N LEU A 231 11.77 -16.59 6.56
CA LEU A 231 13.08 -16.75 7.17
C LEU A 231 13.00 -16.77 8.70
N SER A 232 12.24 -15.86 9.29
CA SER A 232 12.03 -15.83 10.75
C SER A 232 10.83 -16.65 11.21
N ASP A 233 9.99 -17.12 10.31
CA ASP A 233 8.73 -17.77 10.61
C ASP A 233 7.83 -16.89 11.47
N ARG A 234 7.48 -15.73 10.92
CA ARG A 234 6.64 -14.72 11.58
C ARG A 234 5.64 -14.11 10.62
N ILE A 235 4.49 -13.77 11.15
CA ILE A 235 3.54 -12.88 10.49
C ILE A 235 3.80 -11.45 10.98
N TYR A 236 3.87 -10.51 10.05
CA TYR A 236 3.93 -9.09 10.32
C TYR A 236 2.66 -8.42 9.83
N VAL A 237 2.12 -7.50 10.64
CA VAL A 237 0.88 -6.78 10.34
C VAL A 237 1.07 -5.29 10.62
N THR A 238 0.73 -4.42 9.68
CA THR A 238 0.60 -2.98 9.94
C THR A 238 -0.69 -2.71 10.71
N VAL A 239 -0.61 -1.85 11.73
CA VAL A 239 -1.77 -1.54 12.58
C VAL A 239 -2.04 -0.04 12.56
N ASP A 240 -3.06 0.34 11.78
CA ASP A 240 -3.55 1.71 11.66
C ASP A 240 -4.17 2.24 12.98
N GLY A 241 -4.00 3.54 13.22
CA GLY A 241 -4.43 4.21 14.44
C GLY A 241 -3.56 3.91 15.66
N ARG A 242 -2.55 3.04 15.51
CA ARG A 242 -1.48 2.79 16.48
C ARG A 242 -0.10 3.06 15.91
N GLU A 243 0.00 3.09 14.58
CA GLU A 243 1.25 3.29 13.83
C GLU A 243 2.33 2.31 14.27
N GLU A 244 1.98 1.04 14.27
CA GLU A 244 2.84 -0.07 14.70
C GLU A 244 2.93 -1.14 13.62
N LEU A 245 4.09 -1.80 13.53
CA LEU A 245 4.22 -3.12 12.92
C LEU A 245 4.14 -4.16 14.03
N VAL A 246 3.17 -5.05 13.94
CA VAL A 246 2.95 -6.14 14.91
C VAL A 246 3.60 -7.41 14.38
N GLU A 247 4.30 -8.13 15.25
CA GLU A 247 4.87 -9.46 14.98
C GLU A 247 4.05 -10.53 15.68
N ILE A 248 3.60 -11.54 14.94
CA ILE A 248 2.81 -12.67 15.43
C ILE A 248 3.62 -13.96 15.23
N ASP A 249 3.63 -14.83 16.23
CA ASP A 249 4.18 -16.18 16.13
C ASP A 249 3.09 -17.14 15.61
N PRO A 250 3.23 -17.70 14.39
CA PRO A 250 2.22 -18.59 13.81
C PRO A 250 2.11 -19.94 14.50
N ASN A 251 3.08 -20.35 15.33
CA ASN A 251 2.95 -21.56 16.13
C ASN A 251 1.94 -21.43 17.26
N THR A 252 1.86 -20.23 17.83
CA THR A 252 1.02 -19.96 19.01
C THR A 252 -0.18 -19.08 18.71
N ASP A 253 -0.21 -18.41 17.55
CA ASP A 253 -1.18 -17.40 17.17
C ASP A 253 -1.23 -16.22 18.17
N GLN A 254 -0.04 -15.84 18.69
CA GLN A 254 0.08 -14.77 19.68
C GLN A 254 0.94 -13.61 19.13
N VAL A 255 0.55 -12.39 19.47
CA VAL A 255 1.40 -11.21 19.29
C VAL A 255 2.62 -11.35 20.20
N VAL A 256 3.82 -11.37 19.60
CA VAL A 256 5.10 -11.51 20.33
C VAL A 256 5.87 -10.21 20.43
N ALA A 257 5.63 -9.26 19.51
CA ALA A 257 6.27 -7.94 19.55
C ALA A 257 5.44 -6.88 18.83
N ARG A 258 5.75 -5.61 19.13
CA ARG A 258 5.20 -4.41 18.47
C ARG A 258 6.30 -3.40 18.26
N TYR A 259 6.40 -2.87 17.05
CA TYR A 259 7.45 -1.96 16.64
C TYR A 259 6.82 -0.64 16.17
N PRO A 260 7.11 0.51 16.83
CA PRO A 260 6.59 1.80 16.39
C PRO A 260 7.11 2.16 14.99
N LEU A 261 6.21 2.48 14.08
CA LEU A 261 6.50 3.03 12.76
C LEU A 261 6.64 4.55 12.86
N THR A 262 7.69 5.01 13.52
CA THR A 262 7.91 6.43 13.82
C THR A 262 7.91 7.26 12.53
N GLY A 263 7.01 8.23 12.46
CA GLY A 263 6.84 9.11 11.29
C GLY A 263 5.77 8.66 10.30
N CYS A 264 5.14 7.51 10.51
CA CYS A 264 3.96 7.04 9.78
C CYS A 264 2.68 7.71 10.30
N LYS A 265 1.67 7.81 9.44
CA LYS A 265 0.26 8.03 9.77
C LYS A 265 -0.57 7.24 8.77
N GLY A 266 -1.58 6.51 9.25
CA GLY A 266 -2.36 5.61 8.41
C GLY A 266 -1.49 4.46 7.89
N SER A 267 -0.94 3.63 8.78
CA SER A 267 -0.09 2.50 8.38
C SER A 267 -0.94 1.38 7.78
N HIS A 268 -0.80 1.12 6.47
CA HIS A 268 -1.63 0.16 5.74
C HIS A 268 -0.81 -0.84 4.93
N GLY A 269 -0.37 -0.48 3.73
CA GLY A 269 0.38 -1.37 2.85
C GLY A 269 1.68 -1.88 3.49
N LEU A 270 2.00 -3.14 3.27
CA LEU A 270 3.17 -3.81 3.85
C LEU A 270 3.85 -4.72 2.84
N LEU A 271 5.17 -4.68 2.83
CA LEU A 271 6.01 -5.65 2.12
C LEU A 271 7.21 -6.00 2.98
N ILE A 272 7.54 -7.30 3.05
CA ILE A 272 8.71 -7.82 3.78
C ILE A 272 9.76 -8.31 2.77
N ASP A 273 10.97 -7.77 2.85
CA ASP A 273 12.15 -8.42 2.28
C ASP A 273 12.80 -9.31 3.35
N SER A 274 12.50 -10.59 3.29
CA SER A 274 13.03 -11.57 4.23
C SER A 274 14.56 -11.68 4.14
N GLU A 275 15.13 -11.56 2.95
CA GLU A 275 16.58 -11.75 2.72
C GLU A 275 17.40 -10.68 3.44
N ARG A 276 16.99 -9.40 3.34
CA ARG A 276 17.67 -8.28 3.99
C ARG A 276 17.05 -7.87 5.32
N ARG A 277 16.04 -8.58 5.75
CA ARG A 277 15.34 -8.31 7.01
C ARG A 277 14.79 -6.89 7.09
N LEU A 278 14.13 -6.43 6.03
CA LEU A 278 13.50 -5.12 5.95
C LEU A 278 11.98 -5.24 5.81
N ALA A 279 11.28 -4.37 6.52
CA ALA A 279 9.84 -4.15 6.32
C ALA A 279 9.63 -2.76 5.70
N PHE A 280 8.81 -2.71 4.66
CA PHE A 280 8.38 -1.49 3.99
C PHE A 280 6.91 -1.27 4.31
N ALA A 281 6.59 -0.19 5.03
CA ALA A 281 5.23 0.15 5.41
C ALA A 281 4.77 1.45 4.72
N ALA A 282 3.69 1.37 3.97
CA ALA A 282 3.03 2.53 3.36
C ALA A 282 2.17 3.25 4.40
N CYS A 283 2.21 4.58 4.37
CA CYS A 283 1.55 5.46 5.33
C CYS A 283 0.61 6.39 4.55
N GLU A 284 -0.65 6.02 4.46
CA GLU A 284 -1.66 6.65 3.61
C GLU A 284 -1.86 8.13 3.97
N ASP A 285 -2.11 8.44 5.24
CA ASP A 285 -2.51 9.76 5.72
C ASP A 285 -1.42 10.84 5.58
N ASN A 286 -0.15 10.45 5.37
CA ASN A 286 0.93 11.42 5.26
C ASN A 286 1.92 11.18 4.10
N SER A 287 1.54 10.31 3.14
CA SER A 287 2.30 10.09 1.90
C SER A 287 3.76 9.71 2.13
N LYS A 288 3.97 8.79 3.08
CA LYS A 288 5.30 8.29 3.44
C LYS A 288 5.41 6.79 3.20
N LEU A 289 6.64 6.36 3.02
CA LEU A 289 7.05 4.97 3.11
C LEU A 289 8.09 4.88 4.22
N ILE A 290 7.87 3.99 5.16
CA ILE A 290 8.78 3.70 6.27
C ILE A 290 9.58 2.45 5.92
N VAL A 291 10.89 2.48 6.18
CA VAL A 291 11.75 1.30 6.20
C VAL A 291 12.07 0.96 7.64
N LEU A 292 11.65 -0.20 8.09
CA LEU A 292 11.97 -0.73 9.42
C LEU A 292 12.91 -1.93 9.27
N ASP A 293 14.04 -1.85 9.91
CA ASP A 293 15.01 -2.95 9.99
C ASP A 293 14.55 -3.98 11.03
N LEU A 294 14.23 -5.17 10.57
CA LEU A 294 13.71 -6.28 11.40
C LEU A 294 14.78 -6.93 12.30
N GLU A 295 16.05 -6.62 12.13
CA GLU A 295 17.12 -7.06 13.06
C GLU A 295 17.27 -6.09 14.22
N SER A 296 17.51 -4.81 13.90
CA SER A 296 17.69 -3.77 14.92
C SER A 296 16.38 -3.28 15.53
N LYS A 297 15.24 -3.61 14.90
CA LYS A 297 13.88 -3.19 15.30
C LYS A 297 13.69 -1.66 15.29
N LYS A 298 14.35 -0.99 14.36
CA LYS A 298 14.35 0.48 14.22
C LYS A 298 13.96 0.91 12.82
N VAL A 299 13.28 2.05 12.74
CA VAL A 299 13.09 2.77 11.48
C VAL A 299 14.45 3.29 11.01
N THR A 300 14.86 2.90 9.80
CA THR A 300 16.13 3.29 9.18
C THR A 300 15.96 4.35 8.10
N ALA A 301 14.77 4.43 7.50
CA ALA A 301 14.47 5.46 6.50
C ALA A 301 12.99 5.83 6.52
N THR A 302 12.72 7.09 6.15
CA THR A 302 11.38 7.62 5.87
C THR A 302 11.47 8.41 4.58
N VAL A 303 10.75 7.98 3.55
CA VAL A 303 10.80 8.60 2.22
C VAL A 303 9.42 9.08 1.78
N SER A 304 9.38 10.09 0.90
CA SER A 304 8.11 10.60 0.35
C SER A 304 7.71 9.81 -0.90
N VAL A 305 6.42 9.49 -0.97
CA VAL A 305 5.77 8.76 -2.07
C VAL A 305 4.55 9.54 -2.59
N GLY A 306 3.76 8.96 -3.49
CA GLY A 306 2.46 9.53 -3.89
C GLY A 306 1.49 9.62 -2.72
N SER A 307 0.45 10.48 -2.82
CA SER A 307 -0.59 10.57 -1.80
C SER A 307 -1.41 9.27 -1.76
N ASP A 308 -1.78 8.87 -0.56
CA ASP A 308 -2.49 7.64 -0.26
C ASP A 308 -1.76 6.41 -0.87
N PRO A 309 -0.50 6.12 -0.43
CA PRO A 309 0.25 4.96 -0.89
C PRO A 309 -0.36 3.68 -0.34
N ASP A 310 -0.60 2.70 -1.20
CA ASP A 310 -1.35 1.49 -0.85
C ASP A 310 -0.51 0.24 -1.13
N VAL A 311 -0.42 -0.22 -2.38
CA VAL A 311 0.20 -1.50 -2.72
C VAL A 311 1.66 -1.34 -3.08
N LEU A 312 2.48 -2.25 -2.55
CA LEU A 312 3.90 -2.36 -2.80
C LEU A 312 4.20 -3.64 -3.58
N ALA A 313 5.16 -3.56 -4.52
CA ALA A 313 5.71 -4.73 -5.20
C ALA A 313 7.23 -4.65 -5.26
N PHE A 314 7.91 -5.78 -5.07
CA PHE A 314 9.36 -5.86 -5.02
C PHE A 314 9.91 -6.79 -6.09
N ASP A 315 10.72 -6.24 -6.97
CA ASP A 315 11.51 -6.98 -7.94
C ASP A 315 12.81 -7.45 -7.28
N SER A 316 12.85 -8.69 -6.85
CA SER A 316 14.02 -9.26 -6.18
C SER A 316 15.24 -9.38 -7.11
N GLY A 317 15.02 -9.53 -8.42
CA GLY A 317 16.08 -9.61 -9.42
C GLY A 317 16.82 -8.27 -9.61
N LEU A 318 16.13 -7.16 -9.49
CA LEU A 318 16.69 -5.81 -9.57
C LEU A 318 16.90 -5.15 -8.22
N ARG A 319 16.44 -5.76 -7.13
CA ARG A 319 16.36 -5.13 -5.81
C ARG A 319 15.59 -3.81 -5.86
N ARG A 320 14.42 -3.82 -6.50
CA ARG A 320 13.65 -2.62 -6.84
C ARG A 320 12.25 -2.67 -6.26
N LEU A 321 11.90 -1.62 -5.52
CA LEU A 321 10.59 -1.45 -4.91
C LEU A 321 9.75 -0.47 -5.73
N TYR A 322 8.52 -0.88 -6.01
CA TYR A 322 7.47 -0.07 -6.61
C TYR A 322 6.42 0.22 -5.54
N VAL A 323 6.07 1.48 -5.38
CA VAL A 323 5.03 1.94 -4.46
C VAL A 323 3.97 2.66 -5.26
N SER A 324 2.80 2.08 -5.31
CA SER A 324 1.62 2.61 -5.99
C SER A 324 0.73 3.36 -5.01
N ALA A 325 0.06 4.40 -5.47
CA ALA A 325 -0.75 5.28 -4.65
C ALA A 325 -2.10 5.59 -5.31
N GLU A 326 -3.14 5.84 -4.52
CA GLU A 326 -4.49 6.24 -4.98
C GLU A 326 -4.45 7.50 -5.86
N SER A 327 -3.51 8.42 -5.58
CA SER A 327 -3.25 9.59 -6.43
C SER A 327 -2.88 9.25 -7.87
N GLY A 328 -2.62 7.98 -8.18
CA GLY A 328 -2.11 7.52 -9.46
C GLY A 328 -0.61 7.73 -9.67
N ILE A 329 0.08 8.17 -8.63
CA ILE A 329 1.54 8.32 -8.64
C ILE A 329 2.17 6.98 -8.27
N VAL A 330 3.13 6.55 -9.09
CA VAL A 330 4.00 5.42 -8.80
C VAL A 330 5.37 5.96 -8.42
N SER A 331 5.90 5.55 -7.28
CA SER A 331 7.27 5.86 -6.82
C SER A 331 8.13 4.61 -6.92
N VAL A 332 9.37 4.78 -7.41
CA VAL A 332 10.29 3.66 -7.67
C VAL A 332 11.60 3.89 -6.92
N PHE A 333 12.05 2.86 -6.22
CA PHE A 333 13.25 2.90 -5.41
C PHE A 333 14.15 1.70 -5.71
N ASP A 334 15.46 1.92 -5.71
CA ASP A 334 16.43 0.84 -5.57
C ASP A 334 16.69 0.62 -4.08
N GLU A 335 16.63 -0.63 -3.67
CA GLU A 335 16.92 -1.01 -2.29
C GLU A 335 18.43 -1.00 -2.05
N LEU A 336 18.84 -0.30 -1.01
CA LEU A 336 20.19 -0.28 -0.46
C LEU A 336 20.30 -1.29 0.68
N ASP A 337 21.46 -1.34 1.32
CA ASP A 337 21.70 -2.29 2.42
C ASP A 337 20.67 -2.14 3.56
N ARG A 338 20.42 -0.92 4.04
CA ARG A 338 19.45 -0.63 5.12
C ARG A 338 18.51 0.54 4.80
N GLY A 339 18.23 0.77 3.54
CA GLY A 339 17.39 1.90 3.12
C GLY A 339 17.00 1.85 1.66
N LEU A 340 16.55 2.98 1.16
CA LEU A 340 16.04 3.13 -0.21
C LEU A 340 16.67 4.33 -0.89
N GLN A 341 17.02 4.17 -2.17
CA GLN A 341 17.37 5.27 -3.07
C GLN A 341 16.22 5.48 -4.05
N LYS A 342 15.56 6.64 -3.99
CA LYS A 342 14.53 7.00 -4.97
C LYS A 342 15.18 7.17 -6.34
N ILE A 343 14.69 6.44 -7.33
CA ILE A 343 15.16 6.53 -8.73
C ILE A 343 14.16 7.22 -9.65
N GLY A 344 12.94 7.47 -9.18
CA GLY A 344 11.96 8.30 -9.87
C GLY A 344 10.56 8.14 -9.30
N ALA A 345 9.68 9.03 -9.74
CA ALA A 345 8.25 8.95 -9.48
C ALA A 345 7.49 9.73 -10.55
N GLY A 346 6.22 9.41 -10.76
CA GLY A 346 5.38 10.16 -11.68
C GLY A 346 3.95 9.64 -11.70
N PHE A 347 3.06 10.48 -12.24
CA PHE A 347 1.69 10.08 -12.49
C PHE A 347 1.67 9.02 -13.60
N PHE A 348 1.09 7.86 -13.31
CA PHE A 348 1.04 6.74 -14.24
C PHE A 348 -0.35 6.57 -14.88
N ALA A 349 -1.37 6.62 -14.06
CA ALA A 349 -2.79 6.67 -14.45
C ALA A 349 -3.65 6.98 -13.22
N ALA A 350 -4.87 7.45 -13.42
CA ALA A 350 -5.81 7.64 -12.31
C ALA A 350 -6.04 6.30 -11.58
N ASN A 351 -5.97 6.33 -10.26
CA ASN A 351 -6.15 5.15 -9.38
C ASN A 351 -5.20 3.98 -9.71
N ALA A 352 -3.95 4.27 -10.11
CA ALA A 352 -2.92 3.24 -10.29
C ALA A 352 -2.31 2.84 -8.93
N HIS A 353 -3.15 2.46 -7.96
CA HIS A 353 -2.74 2.14 -6.59
C HIS A 353 -2.36 0.67 -6.38
N SER A 354 -2.68 -0.21 -7.33
CA SER A 354 -2.32 -1.62 -7.27
C SER A 354 -1.19 -1.94 -8.24
N VAL A 355 -0.23 -2.75 -7.80
CA VAL A 355 0.95 -3.14 -8.57
C VAL A 355 1.39 -4.55 -8.25
N ALA A 356 1.82 -5.31 -9.27
CA ALA A 356 2.54 -6.57 -9.13
C ALA A 356 3.77 -6.56 -10.04
N VAL A 357 4.78 -7.39 -9.74
CA VAL A 357 5.99 -7.50 -10.54
C VAL A 357 6.40 -8.96 -10.70
N ASP A 358 6.85 -9.31 -11.90
CA ASP A 358 7.52 -10.57 -12.19
C ASP A 358 9.04 -10.34 -12.20
N SER A 359 9.71 -10.78 -11.16
CA SER A 359 11.17 -10.61 -10.99
C SER A 359 12.01 -11.38 -12.03
N ASN A 360 11.43 -12.33 -12.77
CA ASN A 360 12.14 -13.05 -13.83
C ASN A 360 12.19 -12.27 -15.13
N THR A 361 11.11 -11.54 -15.43
CA THR A 361 10.98 -10.75 -16.68
C THR A 361 11.07 -9.26 -16.45
N HIS A 362 11.07 -8.81 -15.21
CA HIS A 362 11.01 -7.41 -14.76
C HIS A 362 9.77 -6.67 -15.27
N ARG A 363 8.72 -7.41 -15.63
CA ARG A 363 7.43 -6.82 -16.03
C ARG A 363 6.66 -6.41 -14.80
N VAL A 364 6.13 -5.20 -14.86
CA VAL A 364 5.31 -4.60 -13.81
C VAL A 364 3.89 -4.45 -14.32
N TYR A 365 2.92 -4.87 -13.53
CA TYR A 365 1.51 -5.00 -13.89
C TYR A 365 0.67 -4.03 -13.06
N PHE A 366 -0.12 -3.21 -13.75
CA PHE A 366 -1.02 -2.23 -13.14
C PHE A 366 -2.43 -2.42 -13.70
N PRO A 367 -3.38 -2.94 -12.93
CA PRO A 367 -4.78 -2.94 -13.31
C PRO A 367 -5.33 -1.51 -13.16
N LEU A 368 -5.82 -0.97 -14.25
CA LEU A 368 -6.32 0.41 -14.33
C LEU A 368 -7.81 0.39 -14.64
N GLN A 369 -8.59 1.07 -13.82
CA GLN A 369 -10.05 1.01 -13.91
C GLN A 369 -10.61 1.64 -15.19
N ASN A 370 -9.96 2.67 -15.72
CA ASN A 370 -10.48 3.38 -16.89
C ASN A 370 -9.38 3.96 -17.75
N ILE A 371 -9.11 3.30 -18.86
CA ILE A 371 -8.29 3.85 -19.95
C ILE A 371 -9.16 3.89 -21.20
N ASN A 372 -9.51 5.09 -21.64
CA ASN A 372 -10.39 5.32 -22.79
C ASN A 372 -11.74 4.57 -22.71
N GLY A 373 -12.36 4.55 -21.53
CA GLY A 373 -13.67 3.93 -21.30
C GLY A 373 -13.62 2.41 -21.04
N LYS A 374 -12.45 1.82 -20.78
CA LYS A 374 -12.28 0.39 -20.54
C LYS A 374 -11.32 0.11 -19.38
N PRO A 375 -11.57 -0.93 -18.58
CA PRO A 375 -10.58 -1.45 -17.65
C PRO A 375 -9.47 -2.16 -18.43
N VAL A 376 -8.22 -1.95 -18.02
CA VAL A 376 -7.05 -2.58 -18.68
C VAL A 376 -6.03 -3.04 -17.65
N LEU A 377 -5.27 -4.07 -18.00
CA LEU A 377 -4.00 -4.38 -17.36
C LEU A 377 -2.89 -3.70 -18.17
N ARG A 378 -2.27 -2.68 -17.60
CA ARG A 378 -1.10 -2.03 -18.19
C ARG A 378 0.15 -2.78 -17.78
N ILE A 379 0.92 -3.21 -18.79
CA ILE A 379 2.18 -3.91 -18.61
C ILE A 379 3.31 -2.92 -18.93
N ALA A 380 4.22 -2.75 -17.98
CA ALA A 380 5.38 -1.87 -18.12
C ALA A 380 6.67 -2.59 -17.74
N VAL A 381 7.81 -2.00 -18.10
CA VAL A 381 9.15 -2.48 -17.70
C VAL A 381 10.06 -1.29 -17.37
N PRO A 382 11.08 -1.49 -16.52
CA PRO A 382 12.15 -0.51 -16.36
C PRO A 382 12.87 -0.21 -17.68
N PRO A 383 13.48 0.98 -17.85
CA PRO A 383 14.33 1.28 -19.00
C PRO A 383 15.48 0.26 -19.11
N GLY A 384 15.82 -0.13 -20.33
CA GLY A 384 16.87 -1.13 -20.60
C GLY A 384 16.37 -2.57 -20.74
N PHE A 385 15.17 -2.87 -20.24
CA PHE A 385 14.53 -4.18 -20.43
C PHE A 385 13.53 -4.10 -21.58
N ALA A 386 14.02 -4.29 -22.78
CA ALA A 386 13.16 -4.41 -23.98
C ALA A 386 12.71 -5.86 -24.15
N GLN A 387 11.50 -6.07 -24.71
CA GLN A 387 11.13 -7.39 -25.21
C GLN A 387 12.24 -7.90 -26.13
N LYS A 388 12.81 -9.08 -25.82
CA LYS A 388 13.32 -9.92 -26.88
C LYS A 388 12.08 -10.30 -27.73
N GLN A 389 11.93 -9.69 -28.88
CA GLN A 389 11.02 -10.20 -29.90
C GLN A 389 11.53 -11.60 -30.25
N ASN A 390 10.81 -12.64 -29.87
CA ASN A 390 10.98 -13.97 -30.41
C ASN A 390 10.28 -14.06 -31.77
#